data_292305135f832eb05739bb603cb6a2f4
#
_entry.id   292305135f832eb05739bb603cb6a2f4
#
_cell.length_a   1.000
_cell.length_b   1.000
_cell.length_c   1.000
_cell.angle_alpha   90.00
_cell.angle_beta   90.00
_cell.angle_gamma   90.00
#
_symmetry.space_group_name_H-M   'P 1'
#
loop_
_entity.id
_entity.type
_entity.pdbx_description
1 polymer ?
#
loop_
_entity_poly.entity_id
_entity_poly.type
_entity_poly.pdbx_seq_one_letter_code
_entity_poly.pdbx_strand_id
1 'polypeptide(L)'
;EQVFQEAEVIFVGVKPYQICPLLEEYQGILDQRSNLLLVSMAAGLELEKMADVIQNDQVGLIRIMPNTPVAIGQGVISLARSQAVTDQQVAKVNQLLSGAGALYEIEEKLMDPATAVAGCGPAFVYQMIEAMTDAGVGLGLTREQALQMAAQTFQGTSQMVLETGEHPARLRDAVCSPGGSTIAGVNRLEQVGLRGDIIAGVEAAYKRTQEMVQEAAKK
;
A
#
# COMPACT_ATOMS: atom_id res chain seq x y z
N GLU A 1 -7.70 -23.02 16.18
CA GLU A 1 -6.90 -23.49 17.32
C GLU A 1 -5.58 -24.10 16.84
N GLN A 2 -5.61 -25.16 16.02
CA GLN A 2 -4.39 -25.85 15.53
C GLN A 2 -3.37 -24.88 14.91
N VAL A 3 -3.79 -23.91 14.12
CA VAL A 3 -2.92 -22.90 13.50
C VAL A 3 -2.15 -22.10 14.58
N PHE A 4 -2.80 -21.71 15.67
CA PHE A 4 -2.15 -20.99 16.77
C PHE A 4 -1.18 -21.85 17.56
N GLN A 5 -1.39 -23.18 17.58
CA GLN A 5 -0.53 -24.13 18.26
C GLN A 5 0.74 -24.47 17.47
N GLU A 6 0.65 -24.65 16.14
CA GLU A 6 1.69 -25.26 15.32
C GLU A 6 2.43 -24.26 14.40
N ALA A 7 1.75 -23.22 13.91
CA ALA A 7 2.36 -22.33 12.93
C ALA A 7 3.43 -21.41 13.55
N GLU A 8 4.50 -21.14 12.81
CA GLU A 8 5.54 -20.16 13.18
C GLU A 8 5.18 -18.75 12.69
N VAL A 9 4.42 -18.64 11.62
CA VAL A 9 3.94 -17.36 11.06
C VAL A 9 2.44 -17.49 10.79
N ILE A 10 1.66 -16.57 11.35
CA ILE A 10 0.21 -16.52 11.18
C ILE A 10 -0.18 -15.18 10.55
N PHE A 11 -0.78 -15.23 9.36
CA PHE A 11 -1.38 -14.05 8.75
C PHE A 11 -2.84 -13.91 9.24
N VAL A 12 -3.13 -12.77 9.88
CA VAL A 12 -4.45 -12.46 10.42
C VAL A 12 -5.19 -11.53 9.46
N GLY A 13 -6.12 -12.10 8.70
CA GLY A 13 -6.88 -11.43 7.64
C GLY A 13 -8.35 -11.14 8.00
N VAL A 14 -8.71 -11.12 9.28
CA VAL A 14 -10.06 -10.77 9.74
C VAL A 14 -10.26 -9.26 9.80
N LYS A 15 -11.51 -8.80 9.98
CA LYS A 15 -11.80 -7.37 10.12
C LYS A 15 -11.13 -6.79 11.37
N PRO A 16 -10.72 -5.49 11.38
CA PRO A 16 -9.99 -4.90 12.50
C PRO A 16 -10.62 -5.13 13.87
N TYR A 17 -11.95 -4.97 13.99
CA TYR A 17 -12.68 -5.16 15.24
C TYR A 17 -12.74 -6.62 15.72
N GLN A 18 -12.37 -7.58 14.90
CA GLN A 18 -12.37 -9.00 15.23
C GLN A 18 -11.00 -9.49 15.73
N ILE A 19 -9.92 -8.71 15.55
CA ILE A 19 -8.56 -9.16 15.87
C ILE A 19 -8.36 -9.30 17.36
N CYS A 20 -8.64 -8.26 18.17
CA CYS A 20 -8.48 -8.34 19.61
C CYS A 20 -9.33 -9.45 20.23
N PRO A 21 -10.63 -9.60 19.94
CA PRO A 21 -11.42 -10.74 20.40
C PRO A 21 -10.85 -12.10 19.98
N LEU A 22 -10.31 -12.21 18.75
CA LEU A 22 -9.67 -13.44 18.28
C LEU A 22 -8.41 -13.76 19.10
N LEU A 23 -7.57 -12.76 19.39
CA LEU A 23 -6.36 -12.93 20.19
C LEU A 23 -6.68 -13.29 21.63
N GLU A 24 -7.72 -12.68 22.23
CA GLU A 24 -8.23 -13.01 23.57
C GLU A 24 -8.71 -14.47 23.66
N GLU A 25 -9.44 -14.95 22.65
CA GLU A 25 -9.91 -16.34 22.57
C GLU A 25 -8.76 -17.36 22.62
N TYR A 26 -7.61 -17.02 22.00
CA TYR A 26 -6.44 -17.91 21.94
C TYR A 26 -5.31 -17.51 22.89
N GLN A 27 -5.53 -16.59 23.83
CA GLN A 27 -4.51 -16.08 24.74
C GLN A 27 -3.77 -17.20 25.49
N GLY A 28 -4.48 -18.21 26.00
CA GLY A 28 -3.86 -19.34 26.72
C GLY A 28 -2.88 -20.16 25.88
N ILE A 29 -3.03 -20.15 24.55
CA ILE A 29 -2.05 -20.73 23.61
C ILE A 29 -0.93 -19.74 23.36
N LEU A 30 -1.26 -18.46 23.12
CA LEU A 30 -0.29 -17.41 22.84
C LEU A 30 0.71 -17.22 23.97
N ASP A 31 0.29 -17.34 25.23
CA ASP A 31 1.12 -17.24 26.42
C ASP A 31 2.23 -18.31 26.51
N GLN A 32 2.02 -19.44 25.82
CA GLN A 32 2.96 -20.56 25.79
C GLN A 32 3.88 -20.56 24.56
N ARG A 33 3.71 -19.61 23.64
CA ARG A 33 4.48 -19.56 22.39
C ARG A 33 5.71 -18.66 22.52
N SER A 34 6.87 -19.20 22.11
CA SER A 34 8.15 -18.48 22.18
C SER A 34 8.69 -18.00 20.83
N ASN A 35 8.16 -18.46 19.71
CA ASN A 35 8.68 -18.14 18.37
C ASN A 35 7.56 -17.90 17.36
N LEU A 36 6.43 -17.37 17.81
CA LEU A 36 5.31 -17.06 16.93
C LEU A 36 5.46 -15.65 16.35
N LEU A 37 5.18 -15.52 15.07
CA LEU A 37 5.09 -14.24 14.38
C LEU A 37 3.65 -14.05 13.90
N LEU A 38 2.97 -13.04 14.42
CA LEU A 38 1.63 -12.64 13.97
C LEU A 38 1.74 -11.48 12.99
N VAL A 39 1.21 -11.66 11.78
CA VAL A 39 1.21 -10.68 10.70
C VAL A 39 -0.22 -10.20 10.47
N SER A 40 -0.55 -9.00 10.95
CA SER A 40 -1.86 -8.39 10.80
C SER A 40 -1.97 -7.60 9.49
N MET A 41 -3.08 -7.79 8.76
CA MET A 41 -3.45 -7.02 7.57
C MET A 41 -4.57 -6.01 7.86
N ALA A 42 -4.84 -5.72 9.13
CA ALA A 42 -5.93 -4.84 9.52
C ALA A 42 -5.56 -3.36 9.39
N ALA A 43 -6.37 -2.62 8.66
CA ALA A 43 -6.27 -1.17 8.65
C ALA A 43 -6.69 -0.59 10.02
N GLY A 44 -5.91 0.37 10.53
CA GLY A 44 -6.27 1.12 11.73
C GLY A 44 -6.11 0.41 13.07
N LEU A 45 -5.51 -0.79 13.11
CA LEU A 45 -5.18 -1.48 14.37
C LEU A 45 -3.67 -1.39 14.61
N GLU A 46 -3.27 -0.72 15.67
CA GLU A 46 -1.87 -0.49 16.05
C GLU A 46 -1.26 -1.74 16.71
N LEU A 47 0.06 -1.90 16.57
CA LEU A 47 0.83 -2.99 17.18
C LEU A 47 0.70 -3.00 18.70
N GLU A 48 0.69 -1.82 19.34
CA GLU A 48 0.53 -1.68 20.78
C GLU A 48 -0.78 -2.30 21.28
N LYS A 49 -1.90 -2.04 20.59
CA LYS A 49 -3.19 -2.62 20.96
C LYS A 49 -3.23 -4.14 20.87
N MET A 50 -2.53 -4.72 19.90
CA MET A 50 -2.40 -6.17 19.80
C MET A 50 -1.48 -6.72 20.91
N ALA A 51 -0.39 -6.02 21.23
CA ALA A 51 0.52 -6.39 22.30
C ALA A 51 -0.15 -6.37 23.67
N ASP A 52 -1.00 -5.36 23.95
CA ASP A 52 -1.76 -5.26 25.19
C ASP A 52 -2.68 -6.46 25.44
N VAL A 53 -3.24 -7.03 24.37
CA VAL A 53 -4.08 -8.23 24.45
C VAL A 53 -3.24 -9.48 24.65
N ILE A 54 -2.13 -9.62 23.91
CA ILE A 54 -1.31 -10.85 23.90
C ILE A 54 -0.52 -11.01 25.20
N GLN A 55 -0.01 -9.92 25.78
CA GLN A 55 0.78 -9.89 27.04
C GLN A 55 1.98 -10.88 27.07
N ASN A 56 2.49 -11.26 25.89
CA ASN A 56 3.65 -12.14 25.71
C ASN A 56 4.67 -11.49 24.77
N ASP A 57 5.73 -10.95 25.34
CA ASP A 57 6.81 -10.26 24.62
C ASP A 57 7.61 -11.15 23.65
N GLN A 58 7.42 -12.48 23.72
CA GLN A 58 8.08 -13.42 22.80
C GLN A 58 7.30 -13.64 21.49
N VAL A 59 6.05 -13.14 21.42
CA VAL A 59 5.26 -13.14 20.20
C VAL A 59 5.60 -11.90 19.38
N GLY A 60 6.23 -12.12 18.22
CA GLY A 60 6.54 -11.03 17.30
C GLY A 60 5.28 -10.53 16.60
N LEU A 61 5.11 -9.22 16.52
CA LEU A 61 3.98 -8.59 15.85
C LEU A 61 4.46 -7.81 14.63
N ILE A 62 3.86 -8.09 13.48
CA ILE A 62 4.04 -7.36 12.25
C ILE A 62 2.67 -6.86 11.76
N ARG A 63 2.65 -5.63 11.32
CA ARG A 63 1.51 -5.05 10.62
C ARG A 63 1.90 -4.83 9.16
N ILE A 64 1.08 -5.29 8.23
CA ILE A 64 1.26 -5.04 6.81
C ILE A 64 0.05 -4.36 6.20
N MET A 65 0.30 -3.56 5.18
CA MET A 65 -0.75 -2.94 4.37
C MET A 65 -0.43 -3.18 2.89
N PRO A 66 -1.00 -4.24 2.30
CA PRO A 66 -0.92 -4.50 0.87
C PRO A 66 -1.93 -3.65 0.10
N ASN A 67 -1.66 -3.44 -1.20
CA ASN A 67 -2.61 -2.84 -2.13
C ASN A 67 -3.09 -3.84 -3.20
N THR A 68 -4.11 -3.47 -3.97
CA THR A 68 -4.78 -4.39 -4.92
C THR A 68 -3.87 -5.03 -5.98
N PRO A 69 -2.79 -4.40 -6.52
CA PRO A 69 -1.91 -5.03 -7.49
C PRO A 69 -1.12 -6.24 -6.97
N VAL A 70 -1.17 -6.58 -5.67
CA VAL A 70 -0.65 -7.86 -5.14
C VAL A 70 -1.24 -9.08 -5.86
N ALA A 71 -2.47 -8.96 -6.39
CA ALA A 71 -3.13 -10.02 -7.13
C ALA A 71 -2.39 -10.45 -8.41
N ILE A 72 -1.53 -9.59 -8.94
CA ILE A 72 -0.70 -9.84 -10.13
C ILE A 72 0.80 -9.76 -9.83
N GLY A 73 1.19 -9.82 -8.56
CA GLY A 73 2.60 -9.76 -8.14
C GLY A 73 3.26 -8.39 -8.27
N GLN A 74 2.48 -7.32 -8.43
CA GLN A 74 2.96 -5.94 -8.64
C GLN A 74 2.48 -5.00 -7.52
N GLY A 75 2.26 -5.56 -6.33
CA GLY A 75 1.77 -4.81 -5.18
C GLY A 75 2.85 -4.00 -4.49
N VAL A 76 2.39 -3.04 -3.68
CA VAL A 76 3.17 -2.40 -2.62
C VAL A 76 2.66 -2.95 -1.29
N ILE A 77 3.58 -3.42 -0.44
CA ILE A 77 3.28 -3.94 0.88
C ILE A 77 4.07 -3.11 1.89
N SER A 78 3.42 -2.18 2.58
CA SER A 78 4.04 -1.49 3.71
C SER A 78 4.08 -2.42 4.91
N LEU A 79 5.21 -2.45 5.65
CA LEU A 79 5.41 -3.29 6.83
C LEU A 79 5.90 -2.44 8.01
N ALA A 80 5.28 -2.61 9.17
CA ALA A 80 5.80 -2.15 10.45
C ALA A 80 5.89 -3.33 11.42
N ARG A 81 6.90 -3.31 12.30
CA ARG A 81 7.16 -4.39 13.26
C ARG A 81 7.24 -3.89 14.70
N SER A 82 6.90 -4.76 15.65
CA SER A 82 7.21 -4.55 17.07
C SER A 82 8.70 -4.75 17.36
N GLN A 83 9.17 -4.25 18.50
CA GLN A 83 10.57 -4.36 18.92
C GLN A 83 11.04 -5.82 19.10
N ALA A 84 10.12 -6.74 19.37
CA ALA A 84 10.41 -8.16 19.51
C ALA A 84 10.77 -8.85 18.18
N VAL A 85 10.47 -8.24 17.04
CA VAL A 85 10.69 -8.83 15.71
C VAL A 85 12.10 -8.56 15.21
N THR A 86 12.83 -9.62 14.92
CA THR A 86 14.19 -9.57 14.38
C THR A 86 14.22 -9.33 12.87
N ASP A 87 15.38 -8.87 12.36
CA ASP A 87 15.58 -8.70 10.91
C ASP A 87 15.41 -10.03 10.14
N GLN A 88 15.78 -11.16 10.76
CA GLN A 88 15.62 -12.49 10.18
C GLN A 88 14.13 -12.85 10.01
N GLN A 89 13.30 -12.48 10.98
CA GLN A 89 11.84 -12.68 10.89
C GLN A 89 11.21 -11.79 9.82
N VAL A 90 11.65 -10.53 9.68
CA VAL A 90 11.23 -9.65 8.57
C VAL A 90 11.65 -10.25 7.23
N ALA A 91 12.89 -10.74 7.11
CA ALA A 91 13.34 -11.40 5.88
C ALA A 91 12.50 -12.64 5.53
N LYS A 92 12.07 -13.42 6.53
CA LYS A 92 11.17 -14.57 6.35
C LYS A 92 9.81 -14.12 5.80
N VAL A 93 9.21 -13.06 6.36
CA VAL A 93 7.94 -12.49 5.84
C VAL A 93 8.11 -11.96 4.43
N ASN A 94 9.21 -11.26 4.14
CA ASN A 94 9.52 -10.78 2.79
C ASN A 94 9.61 -11.94 1.79
N GLN A 95 10.27 -13.04 2.16
CA GLN A 95 10.34 -14.24 1.33
C GLN A 95 8.96 -14.85 1.08
N LEU A 96 8.10 -14.92 2.10
CA LEU A 96 6.72 -15.44 1.96
C LEU A 96 5.85 -14.56 1.04
N LEU A 97 6.10 -13.25 1.02
CA LEU A 97 5.34 -12.27 0.25
C LEU A 97 6.02 -11.87 -1.08
N SER A 98 7.18 -12.44 -1.42
CA SER A 98 7.99 -12.05 -2.59
C SER A 98 7.25 -12.15 -3.92
N GLY A 99 6.29 -13.07 -4.05
CA GLY A 99 5.42 -13.19 -5.22
C GLY A 99 4.29 -12.16 -5.30
N ALA A 100 4.06 -11.36 -4.25
CA ALA A 100 2.96 -10.40 -4.19
C ALA A 100 3.36 -8.98 -4.60
N GLY A 101 4.67 -8.66 -4.58
CA GLY A 101 5.18 -7.34 -4.95
C GLY A 101 6.35 -6.87 -4.10
N ALA A 102 6.55 -5.55 -4.04
CA ALA A 102 7.62 -4.93 -3.28
C ALA A 102 7.19 -4.65 -1.83
N LEU A 103 8.03 -5.08 -0.88
CA LEU A 103 7.81 -4.85 0.55
C LEU A 103 8.69 -3.68 1.02
N TYR A 104 8.08 -2.74 1.74
CA TYR A 104 8.73 -1.57 2.32
C TYR A 104 8.53 -1.55 3.82
N GLU A 105 9.64 -1.71 4.57
CA GLU A 105 9.62 -1.53 6.02
C GLU A 105 9.61 -0.04 6.36
N ILE A 106 8.67 0.38 7.22
CA ILE A 106 8.47 1.75 7.66
C ILE A 106 8.17 1.80 9.15
N GLU A 107 8.37 2.96 9.78
CA GLU A 107 7.88 3.19 11.13
C GLU A 107 6.35 3.11 11.16
N GLU A 108 5.77 2.53 12.21
CA GLU A 108 4.31 2.33 12.29
C GLU A 108 3.51 3.63 12.16
N LYS A 109 4.00 4.74 12.69
CA LYS A 109 3.37 6.07 12.55
C LYS A 109 3.20 6.52 11.09
N LEU A 110 3.95 5.92 10.14
CA LEU A 110 3.87 6.20 8.71
C LEU A 110 2.92 5.26 7.95
N MET A 111 2.24 4.32 8.63
CA MET A 111 1.32 3.40 7.96
C MET A 111 0.12 4.12 7.33
N ASP A 112 -0.44 5.14 7.99
CA ASP A 112 -1.56 5.90 7.44
C ASP A 112 -1.15 6.74 6.22
N PRO A 113 -0.03 7.51 6.24
CA PRO A 113 0.51 8.12 5.02
C PRO A 113 0.78 7.11 3.89
N ALA A 114 1.38 5.96 4.21
CA ALA A 114 1.65 4.91 3.22
C ALA A 114 0.34 4.32 2.65
N THR A 115 -0.69 4.17 3.48
CA THR A 115 -2.03 3.75 3.05
C THR A 115 -2.65 4.76 2.08
N ALA A 116 -2.52 6.06 2.35
CA ALA A 116 -3.05 7.09 1.46
C ALA A 116 -2.34 7.07 0.08
N VAL A 117 -1.02 6.88 0.06
CA VAL A 117 -0.22 6.85 -1.19
C VAL A 117 -0.37 5.53 -1.92
N ALA A 118 -0.13 4.40 -1.26
CA ALA A 118 -0.04 3.10 -1.90
C ALA A 118 -1.34 2.30 -1.82
N GLY A 119 -2.08 2.37 -0.72
CA GLY A 119 -3.35 1.68 -0.54
C GLY A 119 -4.47 2.29 -1.39
N CYS A 120 -4.62 3.61 -1.35
CA CYS A 120 -5.62 4.36 -2.12
C CYS A 120 -5.15 4.69 -3.55
N GLY A 121 -3.83 4.80 -3.76
CA GLY A 121 -3.19 5.17 -5.03
C GLY A 121 -3.69 4.44 -6.26
N PRO A 122 -3.95 3.12 -6.25
CA PRO A 122 -4.49 2.41 -7.40
C PRO A 122 -5.76 3.05 -7.97
N ALA A 123 -6.67 3.53 -7.11
CA ALA A 123 -7.90 4.19 -7.56
C ALA A 123 -7.60 5.50 -8.32
N PHE A 124 -6.61 6.27 -7.86
CA PHE A 124 -6.20 7.52 -8.52
C PHE A 124 -5.55 7.24 -9.87
N VAL A 125 -4.72 6.19 -9.95
CA VAL A 125 -4.09 5.76 -11.21
C VAL A 125 -5.15 5.27 -12.21
N TYR A 126 -6.15 4.49 -11.77
CA TYR A 126 -7.25 4.06 -12.65
C TYR A 126 -8.03 5.24 -13.20
N GLN A 127 -8.30 6.26 -12.39
CA GLN A 127 -8.97 7.49 -12.85
C GLN A 127 -8.14 8.23 -13.92
N MET A 128 -6.82 8.30 -13.76
CA MET A 128 -5.93 8.89 -14.77
C MET A 128 -5.88 8.08 -16.06
N ILE A 129 -5.84 6.74 -15.96
CA ILE A 129 -5.88 5.83 -17.13
C ILE A 129 -7.22 6.03 -17.87
N GLU A 130 -8.34 6.10 -17.16
CA GLU A 130 -9.66 6.33 -17.74
C GLU A 130 -9.73 7.68 -18.47
N ALA A 131 -9.26 8.76 -17.84
CA ALA A 131 -9.21 10.10 -18.46
C ALA A 131 -8.37 10.13 -19.75
N MET A 132 -7.18 9.48 -19.74
CA MET A 132 -6.36 9.37 -20.96
C MET A 132 -7.03 8.52 -22.03
N THR A 133 -7.74 7.46 -21.63
CA THR A 133 -8.52 6.62 -22.54
C THR A 133 -9.63 7.44 -23.21
N ASP A 134 -10.40 8.21 -22.45
CA ASP A 134 -11.48 9.05 -22.97
C ASP A 134 -10.97 10.13 -23.92
N ALA A 135 -9.85 10.75 -23.58
CA ALA A 135 -9.19 11.70 -24.47
C ALA A 135 -8.78 11.05 -25.80
N GLY A 136 -8.18 9.83 -25.74
CA GLY A 136 -7.81 9.07 -26.95
C GLY A 136 -9.01 8.76 -27.84
N VAL A 137 -10.13 8.36 -27.24
CA VAL A 137 -11.38 8.11 -27.99
C VAL A 137 -11.90 9.41 -28.62
N GLY A 138 -11.86 10.53 -27.89
CA GLY A 138 -12.23 11.84 -28.43
C GLY A 138 -11.37 12.30 -29.62
N LEU A 139 -10.16 11.77 -29.72
CA LEU A 139 -9.20 12.02 -30.82
C LEU A 139 -9.27 10.98 -31.95
N GLY A 140 -10.17 9.98 -31.86
CA GLY A 140 -10.46 9.03 -32.94
C GLY A 140 -9.86 7.63 -32.77
N LEU A 141 -9.23 7.32 -31.63
CA LEU A 141 -8.84 5.95 -31.32
C LEU A 141 -10.06 5.11 -30.94
N THR A 142 -10.00 3.79 -31.17
CA THR A 142 -10.98 2.90 -30.57
C THR A 142 -10.79 2.86 -29.03
N ARG A 143 -11.85 2.55 -28.29
CA ARG A 143 -11.79 2.44 -26.81
C ARG A 143 -10.69 1.44 -26.37
N GLU A 144 -10.61 0.31 -27.05
CA GLU A 144 -9.63 -0.73 -26.76
C GLU A 144 -8.19 -0.24 -26.98
N GLN A 145 -7.92 0.39 -28.13
CA GLN A 145 -6.60 0.95 -28.42
C GLN A 145 -6.19 2.00 -27.40
N ALA A 146 -7.09 2.95 -27.11
CA ALA A 146 -6.83 4.03 -26.17
C ALA A 146 -6.55 3.48 -24.74
N LEU A 147 -7.33 2.50 -24.29
CA LEU A 147 -7.13 1.86 -22.97
C LEU A 147 -5.79 1.14 -22.88
N GLN A 148 -5.45 0.33 -23.86
CA GLN A 148 -4.20 -0.41 -23.88
C GLN A 148 -2.98 0.54 -23.91
N MET A 149 -3.03 1.58 -24.73
CA MET A 149 -1.97 2.60 -24.80
C MET A 149 -1.82 3.38 -23.50
N ALA A 150 -2.91 3.81 -22.88
CA ALA A 150 -2.89 4.52 -21.62
C ALA A 150 -2.30 3.64 -20.51
N ALA A 151 -2.83 2.42 -20.33
CA ALA A 151 -2.35 1.50 -19.30
C ALA A 151 -0.86 1.15 -19.48
N GLN A 152 -0.42 0.85 -20.70
CA GLN A 152 0.98 0.56 -20.99
C GLN A 152 1.89 1.77 -20.75
N THR A 153 1.41 2.99 -21.02
CA THR A 153 2.16 4.23 -20.75
C THR A 153 2.37 4.40 -19.24
N PHE A 154 1.33 4.21 -18.39
CA PHE A 154 1.48 4.28 -16.95
C PHE A 154 2.46 3.22 -16.42
N GLN A 155 2.33 1.97 -16.89
CA GLN A 155 3.24 0.90 -16.51
C GLN A 155 4.70 1.24 -16.86
N GLY A 156 4.96 1.60 -18.11
CA GLY A 156 6.32 1.87 -18.58
C GLY A 156 6.96 3.08 -17.91
N THR A 157 6.22 4.18 -17.72
CA THR A 157 6.74 5.37 -17.07
C THR A 157 7.00 5.15 -15.57
N SER A 158 6.15 4.38 -14.88
CA SER A 158 6.41 3.99 -13.50
C SER A 158 7.66 3.10 -13.39
N GLN A 159 7.80 2.14 -14.29
CA GLN A 159 8.97 1.26 -14.35
C GLN A 159 10.26 2.06 -14.59
N MET A 160 10.25 3.06 -15.48
CA MET A 160 11.38 3.97 -15.69
C MET A 160 11.83 4.67 -14.42
N VAL A 161 10.89 5.16 -13.58
CA VAL A 161 11.23 5.79 -12.31
C VAL A 161 11.90 4.79 -11.35
N LEU A 162 11.36 3.57 -11.25
CA LEU A 162 11.87 2.54 -10.35
C LEU A 162 13.25 2.01 -10.76
N GLU A 163 13.48 1.80 -12.06
CA GLU A 163 14.73 1.24 -12.56
C GLU A 163 15.86 2.26 -12.63
N THR A 164 15.56 3.50 -13.02
CA THR A 164 16.60 4.53 -13.17
C THR A 164 16.90 5.27 -11.87
N GLY A 165 15.96 5.34 -10.92
CA GLY A 165 16.04 6.18 -9.75
C GLY A 165 16.05 7.69 -10.06
N GLU A 166 15.83 8.07 -11.33
CA GLU A 166 15.82 9.46 -11.75
C GLU A 166 14.57 10.19 -11.23
N HIS A 167 14.75 11.45 -10.87
CA HIS A 167 13.63 12.28 -10.44
C HIS A 167 12.60 12.42 -11.57
N PRO A 168 11.27 12.23 -11.29
CA PRO A 168 10.22 12.29 -12.31
C PRO A 168 10.24 13.55 -13.18
N ALA A 169 10.65 14.71 -12.65
CA ALA A 169 10.77 15.93 -13.43
C ALA A 169 11.84 15.83 -14.51
N ARG A 170 12.98 15.16 -14.24
CA ARG A 170 14.03 14.96 -15.26
C ARG A 170 13.56 14.04 -16.38
N LEU A 171 12.85 12.94 -16.02
CA LEU A 171 12.27 12.04 -17.02
C LEU A 171 11.22 12.76 -17.88
N ARG A 172 10.37 13.60 -17.26
CA ARG A 172 9.42 14.45 -17.97
C ARG A 172 10.12 15.41 -18.94
N ASP A 173 11.17 16.09 -18.47
CA ASP A 173 11.89 17.08 -19.29
C ASP A 173 12.57 16.41 -20.49
N ALA A 174 13.07 15.18 -20.33
CA ALA A 174 13.71 14.42 -21.43
C ALA A 174 12.74 14.10 -22.59
N VAL A 175 11.42 14.08 -22.35
CA VAL A 175 10.40 13.86 -23.38
C VAL A 175 9.73 15.15 -23.85
N CYS A 176 10.15 16.31 -23.34
CA CYS A 176 9.61 17.64 -23.67
C CYS A 176 10.54 18.39 -24.61
N SER A 177 10.38 18.19 -25.92
CA SER A 177 11.14 18.99 -26.92
C SER A 177 10.65 20.45 -26.96
N PRO A 178 11.53 21.42 -27.29
CA PRO A 178 11.16 22.83 -27.43
C PRO A 178 10.02 23.03 -28.45
N GLY A 179 8.91 23.65 -28.01
CA GLY A 179 7.75 23.90 -28.84
C GLY A 179 6.94 22.63 -29.23
N GLY A 180 7.28 21.47 -28.65
CA GLY A 180 6.65 20.19 -28.99
C GLY A 180 5.24 20.00 -28.37
N SER A 181 4.56 18.94 -28.81
CA SER A 181 3.21 18.56 -28.32
C SER A 181 3.23 18.21 -26.84
N THR A 182 4.28 17.53 -26.37
CA THR A 182 4.40 17.11 -24.97
C THR A 182 4.43 18.30 -24.04
N ILE A 183 5.28 19.30 -24.28
CA ILE A 183 5.35 20.48 -23.41
C ILE A 183 4.05 21.30 -23.44
N ALA A 184 3.38 21.37 -24.60
CA ALA A 184 2.07 22.02 -24.69
C ALA A 184 1.01 21.34 -23.79
N GLY A 185 0.97 20.00 -23.81
CA GLY A 185 0.12 19.20 -22.92
C GLY A 185 0.47 19.38 -21.45
N VAL A 186 1.75 19.30 -21.07
CA VAL A 186 2.23 19.53 -19.71
C VAL A 186 1.81 20.89 -19.18
N ASN A 187 2.03 21.96 -19.99
CA ASN A 187 1.64 23.31 -19.60
C ASN A 187 0.13 23.44 -19.36
N ARG A 188 -0.68 22.75 -20.18
CA ARG A 188 -2.13 22.74 -19.97
C ARG A 188 -2.53 22.06 -18.68
N LEU A 189 -1.92 20.90 -18.36
CA LEU A 189 -2.18 20.17 -17.11
C LEU A 189 -1.76 20.98 -15.87
N GLU A 190 -0.63 21.69 -15.94
CA GLU A 190 -0.22 22.60 -14.85
C GLU A 190 -1.20 23.78 -14.69
N GLN A 191 -1.69 24.38 -15.80
CA GLN A 191 -2.67 25.47 -15.75
C GLN A 191 -4.00 25.08 -15.10
N VAL A 192 -4.45 23.83 -15.28
CA VAL A 192 -5.71 23.34 -14.67
C VAL A 192 -5.50 22.75 -13.27
N GLY A 193 -4.26 22.71 -12.76
CA GLY A 193 -3.99 22.37 -11.38
C GLY A 193 -3.80 20.87 -11.08
N LEU A 194 -3.58 20.00 -12.10
CA LEU A 194 -3.49 18.54 -11.93
C LEU A 194 -2.64 18.11 -10.72
N ARG A 195 -1.48 18.74 -10.53
CA ARG A 195 -0.58 18.42 -9.41
C ARG A 195 -1.25 18.71 -8.06
N GLY A 196 -1.91 19.86 -7.92
CA GLY A 196 -2.64 20.24 -6.71
C GLY A 196 -3.80 19.30 -6.42
N ASP A 197 -4.54 18.90 -7.46
CA ASP A 197 -5.68 17.97 -7.33
C ASP A 197 -5.24 16.60 -6.83
N ILE A 198 -4.11 16.08 -7.34
CA ILE A 198 -3.56 14.79 -6.88
C ILE A 198 -3.10 14.88 -5.42
N ILE A 199 -2.40 15.96 -5.03
CA ILE A 199 -1.98 16.19 -3.65
C ILE A 199 -3.20 16.23 -2.73
N ALA A 200 -4.22 17.03 -3.09
CA ALA A 200 -5.45 17.15 -2.32
C ALA A 200 -6.21 15.82 -2.19
N GLY A 201 -6.22 14.99 -3.25
CA GLY A 201 -6.80 13.66 -3.22
C GLY A 201 -6.11 12.71 -2.22
N VAL A 202 -4.77 12.71 -2.19
CA VAL A 202 -3.97 11.93 -1.24
C VAL A 202 -4.19 12.44 0.20
N GLU A 203 -4.20 13.75 0.42
CA GLU A 203 -4.46 14.35 1.74
C GLU A 203 -5.86 14.03 2.25
N ALA A 204 -6.88 14.06 1.38
CA ALA A 204 -8.25 13.68 1.74
C ALA A 204 -8.34 12.19 2.15
N ALA A 205 -7.65 11.30 1.41
CA ALA A 205 -7.58 9.89 1.76
C ALA A 205 -6.88 9.67 3.11
N TYR A 206 -5.78 10.35 3.36
CA TYR A 206 -5.07 10.31 4.64
C TYR A 206 -5.97 10.76 5.81
N LYS A 207 -6.62 11.92 5.67
CA LYS A 207 -7.53 12.44 6.68
C LYS A 207 -8.66 11.46 6.99
N ARG A 208 -9.26 10.86 5.95
CA ARG A 208 -10.33 9.87 6.14
C ARG A 208 -9.83 8.61 6.84
N THR A 209 -8.61 8.15 6.52
CA THR A 209 -7.99 7.01 7.21
C THR A 209 -7.89 7.29 8.72
N GLN A 210 -7.40 8.47 9.12
CA GLN A 210 -7.32 8.85 10.52
C GLN A 210 -8.70 8.93 11.21
N GLU A 211 -9.72 9.47 10.54
CA GLU A 211 -11.09 9.49 11.05
C GLU A 211 -11.62 8.07 11.30
N MET A 212 -11.39 7.14 10.38
CA MET A 212 -11.81 5.74 10.51
C MET A 212 -11.14 5.04 11.70
N VAL A 213 -9.85 5.30 11.94
CA VAL A 213 -9.13 4.80 13.13
C VAL A 213 -9.78 5.31 14.42
N GLN A 214 -10.09 6.61 14.49
CA GLN A 214 -10.75 7.21 15.65
C GLN A 214 -12.17 6.69 15.85
N GLU A 215 -12.92 6.45 14.78
CA GLU A 215 -14.26 5.86 14.84
C GLU A 215 -14.23 4.40 15.36
N ALA A 216 -13.21 3.64 14.95
CA ALA A 216 -13.02 2.27 15.40
C ALA A 216 -12.61 2.19 16.88
N ALA A 217 -11.86 3.17 17.38
CA ALA A 217 -11.44 3.24 18.78
C ALA A 217 -12.59 3.60 19.75
N LYS A 218 -13.75 4.08 19.25
CA LYS A 218 -14.93 4.45 20.05
C LYS A 218 -15.97 3.33 20.15
N LYS A 219 -15.78 2.24 19.43
CA LYS A 219 -16.66 1.05 19.43
C LYS A 219 -16.08 -0.07 20.27
#